data_ee82f061843d70fc2a2e7cefea5c1559
#
_entry.id   ee82f061843d70fc2a2e7cefea5c1559
#
_cell.length_a   1.000
_cell.length_b   1.000
_cell.length_c   1.000
_cell.angle_alpha   90.00
_cell.angle_beta   90.00
_cell.angle_gamma   90.00
#
_symmetry.space_group_name_H-M   'P 1'
#
loop_
_entity.id
_entity.type
_entity.pdbx_description
1 polymer ?
#
loop_
_entity_poly.entity_id
_entity_poly.type
_entity_poly.pdbx_seq_one_letter_code
_entity_poly.pdbx_strand_id
1 'polypeptide(L)'
;MRQIELLAPARDTHIGIAAIDCGADAVYIAGPQFGARQAAGNEIEEIKRLCDYAHQFGVRIFVTLNTILYDSELEAAYKQMLAVQEAGADAVIVQDLAIVRMAACGIGDFKSEFRLPLHASTQCAIRTPEQAAFLEGLGFSRLILERELSLEQIKAIRNAVSCELEFFVHGALCVCYSGQCYLSEKIAGRSANRGACIQACRSLYDLTDATGKTLVKNKALLSLKDYNLRNRIEELAQAGITSFKIEGRLKNESYVRNVVRDYSTALDEVLSKHPDSYVRGSFGKISGGFIPDTRKTFNRGYTELFIDGKRGSWACLDAAKSMGEEVGTVTSVGKDGIILRLSSRNITLNNGDGFSFVAKDGSVCGFRGDVCEGNRIRCKHVPAIFSGARLFRNMNTAFEKEIERSKCTRIIEANVSLHFEKCDGLWKMTATGLTEDGRNATLSMEAGDQDALNQQRMEEILKGQFNKTTSIYNFQVSEIHAEDGLPFMAAGAINAVRRDLAQMLDETKCNKRDLLLRKIENRPAVGATQKEISYKSNVSNKLSESIYKSAGAEQIEEAYELSHAPAAELMRTKYCIRYELGMCPIHQKAPNSGPLFLLNNGQRFALHFDCKNCEMTLTEA
;
A
#
# COMPACT_ATOMS: atom_id res chain seq x y z
N MET A 1 24.65 0.90 3.52
CA MET A 1 23.51 0.33 2.75
C MET A 1 22.27 1.15 3.02
N ARG A 2 21.46 1.43 1.99
CA ARG A 2 20.18 2.13 2.14
C ARG A 2 19.08 1.11 2.45
N GLN A 3 18.29 1.36 3.48
CA GLN A 3 17.13 0.55 3.78
C GLN A 3 16.00 0.83 2.79
N ILE A 4 15.39 -0.21 2.24
CA ILE A 4 14.21 -0.14 1.39
C ILE A 4 13.09 -1.00 1.96
N GLU A 5 11.84 -0.55 1.84
CA GLU A 5 10.68 -1.22 2.43
C GLU A 5 9.51 -1.34 1.46
N LEU A 6 8.77 -2.41 1.58
CA LEU A 6 7.46 -2.59 0.95
C LEU A 6 6.37 -2.23 1.95
N LEU A 7 5.61 -1.17 1.63
CA LEU A 7 4.52 -0.68 2.49
C LEU A 7 3.17 -1.19 1.99
N ALA A 8 2.57 -2.09 2.74
CA ALA A 8 1.30 -2.73 2.41
C ALA A 8 0.09 -2.06 3.07
N PRO A 9 -1.09 -2.07 2.42
CA PRO A 9 -2.33 -1.60 3.02
C PRO A 9 -2.96 -2.65 3.94
N ALA A 10 -3.54 -2.21 5.05
CA ALA A 10 -4.43 -3.03 5.86
C ALA A 10 -5.78 -2.34 6.04
N ARG A 11 -6.88 -3.07 5.79
CA ARG A 11 -8.22 -2.65 6.17
C ARG A 11 -8.45 -2.92 7.66
N ASP A 12 -7.94 -4.02 8.16
CA ASP A 12 -8.05 -4.54 9.51
C ASP A 12 -6.77 -5.31 9.89
N THR A 13 -6.66 -5.69 11.17
CA THR A 13 -5.53 -6.43 11.73
C THR A 13 -5.27 -7.75 11.01
N HIS A 14 -6.31 -8.49 10.63
CA HIS A 14 -6.14 -9.78 9.94
C HIS A 14 -5.46 -9.61 8.58
N ILE A 15 -5.87 -8.62 7.80
CA ILE A 15 -5.25 -8.30 6.50
C ILE A 15 -3.83 -7.76 6.70
N GLY A 16 -3.57 -7.01 7.78
CA GLY A 16 -2.24 -6.55 8.14
C GLY A 16 -1.27 -7.70 8.41
N ILE A 17 -1.68 -8.68 9.20
CA ILE A 17 -0.91 -9.92 9.46
C ILE A 17 -0.66 -10.68 8.15
N ALA A 18 -1.68 -10.86 7.32
CA ALA A 18 -1.54 -11.53 6.03
C ALA A 18 -0.55 -10.82 5.09
N ALA A 19 -0.48 -9.48 5.13
CA ALA A 19 0.50 -8.71 4.38
C ALA A 19 1.93 -8.93 4.91
N ILE A 20 2.11 -8.96 6.22
CA ILE A 20 3.41 -9.24 6.88
C ILE A 20 3.92 -10.61 6.48
N ASP A 21 3.06 -11.63 6.54
CA ASP A 21 3.38 -13.01 6.16
C ASP A 21 3.74 -13.14 4.68
N CYS A 22 3.22 -12.27 3.82
CA CYS A 22 3.54 -12.23 2.39
C CYS A 22 4.76 -11.36 2.04
N GLY A 23 5.41 -10.72 3.03
CA GLY A 23 6.68 -10.03 2.86
C GLY A 23 6.59 -8.50 2.87
N ALA A 24 5.56 -7.91 3.49
CA ALA A 24 5.56 -6.48 3.77
C ALA A 24 6.61 -6.12 4.83
N ASP A 25 7.31 -5.01 4.64
CA ASP A 25 8.27 -4.44 5.60
C ASP A 25 7.63 -3.39 6.49
N ALA A 26 6.53 -2.83 6.03
CA ALA A 26 5.68 -1.93 6.79
C ALA A 26 4.21 -2.11 6.39
N VAL A 27 3.30 -1.77 7.29
CA VAL A 27 1.85 -1.81 7.05
C VAL A 27 1.25 -0.47 7.45
N TYR A 28 0.36 0.08 6.61
CA TYR A 28 -0.41 1.25 6.99
C TYR A 28 -1.89 0.90 7.18
N ILE A 29 -2.44 1.37 8.30
CA ILE A 29 -3.79 1.12 8.76
C ILE A 29 -4.46 2.44 9.18
N ALA A 30 -5.78 2.52 9.11
CA ALA A 30 -6.49 3.70 9.62
C ALA A 30 -6.74 3.58 11.12
N GLY A 31 -6.62 4.70 11.83
CA GLY A 31 -7.11 4.82 13.22
C GLY A 31 -8.64 4.86 13.28
N PRO A 32 -9.23 5.01 14.48
CA PRO A 32 -10.68 5.07 14.65
C PRO A 32 -11.34 6.21 13.86
N GLN A 33 -10.67 7.35 13.77
CA GLN A 33 -11.15 8.56 13.10
C GLN A 33 -10.05 9.21 12.25
N PHE A 34 -10.39 10.27 11.52
CA PHE A 34 -9.46 11.14 10.76
C PHE A 34 -8.65 10.44 9.66
N GLY A 35 -9.09 9.28 9.20
CA GLY A 35 -8.47 8.59 8.06
C GLY A 35 -9.17 8.92 6.73
N ALA A 36 -8.40 9.07 5.63
CA ALA A 36 -8.92 9.36 4.28
C ALA A 36 -9.80 8.24 3.68
N ARG A 37 -10.19 7.25 4.45
CA ARG A 37 -11.17 6.20 4.13
C ARG A 37 -11.95 5.86 5.40
N GLN A 38 -13.01 6.60 5.68
CA GLN A 38 -13.85 6.44 6.88
C GLN A 38 -14.34 4.99 7.11
N ALA A 39 -14.60 4.25 6.03
CA ALA A 39 -15.06 2.85 6.09
C ALA A 39 -13.98 1.84 6.52
N ALA A 40 -12.75 2.27 6.83
CA ALA A 40 -11.64 1.39 7.21
C ALA A 40 -11.05 1.79 8.59
N GLY A 41 -11.84 2.39 9.48
CA GLY A 41 -11.42 2.71 10.85
C GLY A 41 -11.21 1.45 11.69
N ASN A 42 -10.20 1.48 12.57
CA ASN A 42 -9.87 0.39 13.47
C ASN A 42 -9.75 0.90 14.91
N GLU A 43 -10.19 0.09 15.88
CA GLU A 43 -10.03 0.38 17.29
C GLU A 43 -8.55 0.32 17.71
N ILE A 44 -8.20 1.00 18.79
CA ILE A 44 -6.81 1.11 19.26
C ILE A 44 -6.23 -0.26 19.64
N GLU A 45 -7.03 -1.12 20.25
CA GLU A 45 -6.66 -2.48 20.66
C GLU A 45 -6.31 -3.36 19.45
N GLU A 46 -7.02 -3.18 18.33
CA GLU A 46 -6.72 -3.89 17.07
C GLU A 46 -5.38 -3.41 16.49
N ILE A 47 -5.11 -2.11 16.54
CA ILE A 47 -3.82 -1.53 16.11
C ILE A 47 -2.70 -2.07 16.99
N LYS A 48 -2.91 -2.13 18.31
CA LYS A 48 -1.92 -2.70 19.24
C LYS A 48 -1.59 -4.15 18.91
N ARG A 49 -2.61 -4.99 18.67
CA ARG A 49 -2.39 -6.40 18.28
C ARG A 49 -1.59 -6.52 16.99
N LEU A 50 -1.84 -5.62 16.01
CA LEU A 50 -1.06 -5.60 14.78
C LEU A 50 0.39 -5.17 15.03
N CYS A 51 0.63 -4.18 15.91
CA CYS A 51 1.96 -3.75 16.30
C CYS A 51 2.72 -4.89 17.00
N ASP A 52 2.09 -5.57 17.96
CA ASP A 52 2.70 -6.68 18.70
C ASP A 52 3.13 -7.81 17.74
N TYR A 53 2.33 -8.13 16.72
CA TYR A 53 2.69 -9.11 15.69
C TYR A 53 3.80 -8.60 14.76
N ALA A 54 3.68 -7.40 14.25
CA ALA A 54 4.60 -6.80 13.27
C ALA A 54 6.02 -6.67 13.84
N HIS A 55 6.12 -6.27 15.09
CA HIS A 55 7.39 -6.00 15.76
C HIS A 55 8.22 -7.27 15.99
N GLN A 56 7.61 -8.44 15.96
CA GLN A 56 8.35 -9.72 16.00
C GLN A 56 9.31 -9.85 14.82
N PHE A 57 8.97 -9.22 13.68
CA PHE A 57 9.75 -9.25 12.45
C PHE A 57 10.43 -7.92 12.12
N GLY A 58 10.41 -6.95 13.06
CA GLY A 58 10.89 -5.59 12.79
C GLY A 58 10.06 -4.82 11.75
N VAL A 59 8.86 -5.31 11.41
CA VAL A 59 7.91 -4.65 10.51
C VAL A 59 7.31 -3.43 11.21
N ARG A 60 7.15 -2.31 10.50
CA ARG A 60 6.65 -1.04 11.02
C ARG A 60 5.16 -0.88 10.77
N ILE A 61 4.46 -0.24 11.71
CA ILE A 61 3.03 0.08 11.59
C ILE A 61 2.84 1.58 11.55
N PHE A 62 2.23 2.07 10.44
CA PHE A 62 1.93 3.49 10.24
C PHE A 62 0.43 3.73 10.31
N VAL A 63 -0.01 4.61 11.20
CA VAL A 63 -1.43 4.93 11.37
C VAL A 63 -1.78 6.20 10.60
N THR A 64 -2.88 6.16 9.81
CA THR A 64 -3.29 7.31 9.02
C THR A 64 -4.22 8.24 9.81
N LEU A 65 -3.82 9.51 9.92
CA LEU A 65 -4.62 10.67 10.35
C LEU A 65 -4.57 11.71 9.23
N ASN A 66 -4.94 11.33 8.02
CA ASN A 66 -4.67 12.05 6.79
C ASN A 66 -5.90 12.68 6.15
N THR A 67 -6.73 13.29 6.98
CA THR A 67 -7.81 14.22 6.59
C THR A 67 -7.50 15.62 7.06
N ILE A 68 -8.15 16.62 6.47
CA ILE A 68 -8.20 17.97 7.05
C ILE A 68 -9.01 17.95 8.34
N LEU A 69 -8.67 18.82 9.28
CA LEU A 69 -9.29 18.94 10.59
C LEU A 69 -9.96 20.31 10.74
N TYR A 70 -11.11 20.36 11.39
CA TYR A 70 -11.71 21.61 11.84
C TYR A 70 -11.22 21.97 13.25
N ASP A 71 -11.29 23.25 13.63
CA ASP A 71 -10.87 23.71 14.96
C ASP A 71 -11.50 22.90 16.10
N SER A 72 -12.77 22.51 15.96
CA SER A 72 -13.51 21.68 16.94
C SER A 72 -13.02 20.24 17.08
N GLU A 73 -12.20 19.75 16.15
CA GLU A 73 -11.72 18.36 16.10
C GLU A 73 -10.28 18.20 16.60
N LEU A 74 -9.55 19.30 16.77
CA LEU A 74 -8.11 19.28 17.06
C LEU A 74 -7.78 18.52 18.35
N GLU A 75 -8.58 18.71 19.42
CA GLU A 75 -8.35 18.01 20.69
C GLU A 75 -8.58 16.49 20.55
N ALA A 76 -9.64 16.09 19.83
CA ALA A 76 -9.92 14.67 19.57
C ALA A 76 -8.82 14.03 18.71
N ALA A 77 -8.32 14.75 17.72
CA ALA A 77 -7.20 14.31 16.89
C ALA A 77 -5.91 14.12 17.71
N TYR A 78 -5.63 15.05 18.64
CA TYR A 78 -4.46 14.95 19.51
C TYR A 78 -4.57 13.75 20.48
N LYS A 79 -5.74 13.52 21.08
CA LYS A 79 -5.99 12.33 21.91
C LYS A 79 -5.78 11.04 21.12
N GLN A 80 -6.24 10.98 19.87
CA GLN A 80 -5.98 9.82 19.00
C GLN A 80 -4.48 9.66 18.66
N MET A 81 -3.74 10.77 18.44
CA MET A 81 -2.29 10.70 18.25
C MET A 81 -1.60 10.02 19.43
N LEU A 82 -1.94 10.38 20.67
CA LEU A 82 -1.38 9.77 21.88
C LEU A 82 -1.78 8.29 21.98
N ALA A 83 -3.04 7.97 21.74
CA ALA A 83 -3.53 6.59 21.83
C ALA A 83 -2.84 5.65 20.82
N VAL A 84 -2.60 6.10 19.58
CA VAL A 84 -1.86 5.28 18.60
C VAL A 84 -0.38 5.14 18.94
N GLN A 85 0.21 6.14 19.60
CA GLN A 85 1.57 6.04 20.13
C GLN A 85 1.65 4.99 21.25
N GLU A 86 0.71 4.98 22.20
CA GLU A 86 0.62 3.99 23.27
C GLU A 86 0.35 2.59 22.73
N ALA A 87 -0.39 2.46 21.63
CA ALA A 87 -0.61 1.19 20.96
C ALA A 87 0.66 0.63 20.27
N GLY A 88 1.76 1.40 20.22
CA GLY A 88 3.03 0.98 19.66
C GLY A 88 3.19 1.27 18.16
N ALA A 89 2.39 2.14 17.57
CA ALA A 89 2.62 2.57 16.18
C ALA A 89 4.02 3.18 16.00
N ASP A 90 4.57 3.07 14.79
CA ASP A 90 5.92 3.55 14.47
C ASP A 90 5.94 4.94 13.82
N ALA A 91 4.84 5.38 13.23
CA ALA A 91 4.65 6.73 12.69
C ALA A 91 3.17 7.03 12.45
N VAL A 92 2.85 8.32 12.24
CA VAL A 92 1.54 8.75 11.76
C VAL A 92 1.68 9.39 10.37
N ILE A 93 0.75 9.03 9.46
CA ILE A 93 0.65 9.61 8.12
C ILE A 93 -0.42 10.69 8.17
N VAL A 94 -0.04 11.95 7.90
CA VAL A 94 -0.88 13.11 8.13
C VAL A 94 -1.02 14.01 6.89
N GLN A 95 -2.13 14.73 6.80
CA GLN A 95 -2.38 15.76 5.80
C GLN A 95 -2.37 17.16 6.42
N ASP A 96 -3.12 17.34 7.51
CA ASP A 96 -3.33 18.63 8.14
C ASP A 96 -2.06 19.10 8.90
N LEU A 97 -1.59 20.30 8.60
CA LEU A 97 -0.39 20.84 9.23
C LEU A 97 -0.60 21.17 10.72
N ALA A 98 -1.86 21.31 11.20
CA ALA A 98 -2.14 21.45 12.64
C ALA A 98 -1.49 20.34 13.47
N ILE A 99 -1.38 19.12 12.92
CA ILE A 99 -0.74 17.99 13.60
C ILE A 99 0.74 18.26 13.90
N VAL A 100 1.44 18.97 13.02
CA VAL A 100 2.83 19.39 13.26
C VAL A 100 2.92 20.27 14.51
N ARG A 101 1.99 21.24 14.63
CA ARG A 101 1.94 22.15 15.77
C ARG A 101 1.56 21.44 17.06
N MET A 102 0.53 20.59 16.99
CA MET A 102 0.10 19.76 18.13
C MET A 102 1.20 18.81 18.59
N ALA A 103 1.91 18.17 17.67
CA ALA A 103 3.04 17.30 18.00
C ALA A 103 4.21 18.05 18.65
N ALA A 104 4.40 19.35 18.35
CA ALA A 104 5.46 20.16 18.93
C ALA A 104 5.09 20.77 20.29
N CYS A 105 3.87 21.27 20.42
CA CYS A 105 3.45 22.10 21.55
C CYS A 105 2.33 21.50 22.41
N GLY A 106 1.67 20.41 21.93
CA GLY A 106 0.43 19.96 22.52
C GLY A 106 -0.77 20.80 22.09
N ILE A 107 -1.88 20.72 22.82
CA ILE A 107 -3.10 21.50 22.56
C ILE A 107 -3.83 21.83 23.89
N GLY A 108 -4.35 23.05 24.04
CA GLY A 108 -5.02 23.49 25.25
C GLY A 108 -4.12 23.32 26.47
N ASP A 109 -4.60 22.63 27.50
CA ASP A 109 -3.85 22.33 28.72
C ASP A 109 -2.88 21.13 28.57
N PHE A 110 -2.94 20.40 27.45
CA PHE A 110 -2.08 19.25 27.19
C PHE A 110 -0.72 19.69 26.65
N LYS A 111 0.35 19.49 27.44
CA LYS A 111 1.72 19.60 26.92
C LYS A 111 2.03 18.48 25.96
N SER A 112 2.91 18.73 24.98
CA SER A 112 3.23 17.69 24.01
C SER A 112 4.03 16.54 24.61
N GLU A 113 3.45 15.34 24.57
CA GLU A 113 4.08 14.06 24.89
C GLU A 113 4.27 13.18 23.65
N PHE A 114 3.87 13.67 22.48
CA PHE A 114 3.92 12.92 21.24
C PHE A 114 5.35 12.84 20.68
N ARG A 115 5.81 11.64 20.35
CA ARG A 115 7.20 11.32 19.92
C ARG A 115 7.29 10.61 18.59
N LEU A 116 6.18 10.14 18.00
CA LEU A 116 6.24 9.42 16.74
C LEU A 116 6.65 10.34 15.58
N PRO A 117 7.38 9.81 14.58
CA PRO A 117 7.63 10.49 13.33
C PRO A 117 6.36 10.89 12.62
N LEU A 118 6.41 12.00 11.89
CA LEU A 118 5.35 12.46 11.01
C LEU A 118 5.71 12.16 9.56
N HIS A 119 4.83 11.47 8.84
CA HIS A 119 4.93 11.23 7.41
C HIS A 119 3.92 12.11 6.68
N ALA A 120 4.38 12.95 5.74
CA ALA A 120 3.50 13.78 4.94
C ALA A 120 2.75 12.91 3.93
N SER A 121 1.42 12.89 4.05
CA SER A 121 0.55 12.14 3.13
C SER A 121 0.67 12.67 1.70
N THR A 122 0.41 11.81 0.70
CA THR A 122 0.20 12.28 -0.69
C THR A 122 -0.90 13.36 -0.79
N GLN A 123 -1.81 13.42 0.19
CA GLN A 123 -2.83 14.48 0.30
C GLN A 123 -2.22 15.87 0.54
N CYS A 124 -0.94 15.99 0.87
CA CYS A 124 -0.20 17.25 0.93
C CYS A 124 0.25 17.75 -0.45
N ALA A 125 -0.11 17.06 -1.54
CA ALA A 125 0.12 17.47 -2.93
C ALA A 125 1.61 17.70 -3.28
N ILE A 126 2.50 16.78 -2.89
CA ILE A 126 3.95 16.93 -3.00
C ILE A 126 4.42 16.64 -4.42
N ARG A 127 4.69 17.70 -5.20
CA ARG A 127 5.03 17.64 -6.63
C ARG A 127 6.31 18.35 -7.02
N THR A 128 6.80 19.26 -6.19
CA THR A 128 7.97 20.09 -6.50
C THR A 128 9.03 20.01 -5.40
N PRO A 129 10.30 20.28 -5.74
CA PRO A 129 11.38 20.37 -4.76
C PRO A 129 11.10 21.36 -3.61
N GLU A 130 10.46 22.51 -3.92
CA GLU A 130 10.17 23.56 -2.95
C GLU A 130 9.11 23.09 -1.94
N GLN A 131 8.05 22.43 -2.40
CA GLN A 131 7.03 21.84 -1.51
C GLN A 131 7.64 20.76 -0.61
N ALA A 132 8.50 19.92 -1.17
CA ALA A 132 9.19 18.87 -0.43
C ALA A 132 10.11 19.46 0.66
N ALA A 133 10.92 20.47 0.31
CA ALA A 133 11.81 21.16 1.25
C ALA A 133 11.03 21.89 2.36
N PHE A 134 9.88 22.50 2.03
CA PHE A 134 9.00 23.14 3.00
C PHE A 134 8.51 22.11 4.05
N LEU A 135 7.98 20.95 3.61
CA LEU A 135 7.49 19.92 4.52
C LEU A 135 8.61 19.29 5.35
N GLU A 136 9.77 18.99 4.74
CA GLU A 136 10.94 18.52 5.50
C GLU A 136 11.35 19.54 6.56
N GLY A 137 11.35 20.82 6.22
CA GLY A 137 11.63 21.92 7.15
C GLY A 137 10.65 21.99 8.31
N LEU A 138 9.39 21.64 8.11
CA LEU A 138 8.39 21.52 9.18
C LEU A 138 8.60 20.31 10.10
N GLY A 139 9.47 19.37 9.72
CA GLY A 139 9.80 18.22 10.56
C GLY A 139 9.24 16.89 10.11
N PHE A 140 8.73 16.81 8.90
CA PHE A 140 8.36 15.52 8.34
C PHE A 140 9.62 14.69 8.06
N SER A 141 9.61 13.43 8.54
CA SER A 141 10.70 12.47 8.34
C SER A 141 10.56 11.68 7.04
N ARG A 142 9.33 11.68 6.44
CA ARG A 142 9.02 10.99 5.19
C ARG A 142 8.00 11.78 4.39
N LEU A 143 8.18 11.81 3.07
CA LEU A 143 7.29 12.46 2.12
C LEU A 143 6.70 11.44 1.15
N ILE A 144 5.37 11.36 1.11
CA ILE A 144 4.64 10.48 0.17
C ILE A 144 4.33 11.30 -1.07
N LEU A 145 5.08 11.06 -2.14
CA LEU A 145 5.00 11.81 -3.37
C LEU A 145 3.72 11.53 -4.16
N GLU A 146 3.31 12.46 -5.01
CA GLU A 146 2.21 12.26 -5.94
C GLU A 146 2.56 11.26 -7.05
N ARG A 147 1.52 10.57 -7.56
CA ARG A 147 1.65 9.46 -8.53
C ARG A 147 1.95 9.92 -9.96
N GLU A 148 1.69 11.19 -10.25
CA GLU A 148 1.84 11.81 -11.58
C GLU A 148 3.24 12.28 -11.88
N LEU A 149 4.21 12.02 -10.99
CA LEU A 149 5.60 12.40 -11.17
C LEU A 149 6.34 11.45 -12.12
N SER A 150 7.23 12.03 -12.93
CA SER A 150 8.22 11.27 -13.68
C SER A 150 9.45 10.94 -12.81
N LEU A 151 10.26 9.98 -13.26
CA LEU A 151 11.55 9.65 -12.61
C LEU A 151 12.46 10.88 -12.46
N GLU A 152 12.48 11.76 -13.45
CA GLU A 152 13.29 12.98 -13.40
C GLU A 152 12.80 13.95 -12.32
N GLN A 153 11.48 14.10 -12.16
CA GLN A 153 10.90 14.92 -11.11
C GLN A 153 11.16 14.32 -9.72
N ILE A 154 11.08 12.99 -9.59
CA ILE A 154 11.43 12.29 -8.34
C ILE A 154 12.90 12.55 -7.97
N LYS A 155 13.83 12.43 -8.92
CA LYS A 155 15.24 12.75 -8.72
C LYS A 155 15.47 14.21 -8.32
N ALA A 156 14.75 15.16 -8.93
CA ALA A 156 14.81 16.56 -8.57
C ALA A 156 14.37 16.81 -7.12
N ILE A 157 13.28 16.17 -6.68
CA ILE A 157 12.83 16.21 -5.29
C ILE A 157 13.86 15.56 -4.37
N ARG A 158 14.41 14.38 -4.72
CA ARG A 158 15.45 13.70 -3.93
C ARG A 158 16.67 14.59 -3.69
N ASN A 159 17.07 15.36 -4.68
CA ASN A 159 18.22 16.28 -4.56
C ASN A 159 17.96 17.49 -3.65
N ALA A 160 16.69 17.84 -3.42
CA ALA A 160 16.29 18.98 -2.60
C ALA A 160 16.07 18.64 -1.12
N VAL A 161 15.86 17.36 -0.78
CA VAL A 161 15.54 16.93 0.59
C VAL A 161 16.42 15.76 1.02
N SER A 162 16.54 15.53 2.33
CA SER A 162 17.29 14.40 2.93
C SER A 162 16.39 13.34 3.53
N CYS A 163 15.14 13.68 3.86
CA CYS A 163 14.17 12.78 4.45
C CYS A 163 13.78 11.61 3.53
N GLU A 164 13.11 10.60 4.06
CA GLU A 164 12.68 9.44 3.27
C GLU A 164 11.64 9.83 2.22
N LEU A 165 11.73 9.21 1.05
CA LEU A 165 10.74 9.36 -0.02
C LEU A 165 9.96 8.06 -0.21
N GLU A 166 8.63 8.18 -0.20
CA GLU A 166 7.68 7.10 -0.42
C GLU A 166 6.92 7.35 -1.72
N PHE A 167 6.74 6.29 -2.51
CA PHE A 167 6.01 6.37 -3.78
C PHE A 167 5.03 5.22 -3.93
N PHE A 168 3.83 5.51 -4.47
CA PHE A 168 2.89 4.45 -4.80
C PHE A 168 3.37 3.67 -6.01
N VAL A 169 3.31 2.34 -5.93
CA VAL A 169 3.77 1.45 -7.00
C VAL A 169 2.69 0.55 -7.56
N HIS A 170 1.56 0.37 -6.84
CA HIS A 170 0.47 -0.48 -7.28
C HIS A 170 -0.89 0.00 -6.80
N GLY A 171 -1.92 -0.31 -7.60
CA GLY A 171 -3.33 -0.21 -7.22
C GLY A 171 -4.06 0.99 -7.80
N ALA A 172 -5.21 1.31 -7.23
CA ALA A 172 -6.13 2.30 -7.78
C ALA A 172 -5.52 3.71 -7.85
N LEU A 173 -5.63 4.35 -9.02
CA LEU A 173 -5.25 5.74 -9.24
C LEU A 173 -6.41 6.68 -8.95
N CYS A 174 -6.11 7.83 -8.35
CA CYS A 174 -6.96 9.00 -8.36
C CYS A 174 -6.69 9.78 -9.65
N VAL A 175 -7.73 10.26 -10.32
CA VAL A 175 -7.57 11.05 -11.55
C VAL A 175 -7.15 12.49 -11.23
N CYS A 176 -7.59 13.02 -10.09
CA CYS A 176 -7.21 14.33 -9.59
C CYS A 176 -5.88 14.27 -8.85
N TYR A 177 -5.14 15.34 -8.87
CA TYR A 177 -4.05 15.54 -7.93
C TYR A 177 -4.53 15.33 -6.49
N SER A 178 -3.75 14.60 -5.71
CA SER A 178 -4.14 14.20 -4.35
C SER A 178 -4.35 15.41 -3.45
N GLY A 179 -5.35 15.36 -2.57
CA GLY A 179 -5.68 16.47 -1.67
C GLY A 179 -6.38 17.66 -2.34
N GLN A 180 -6.59 17.65 -3.66
CA GLN A 180 -7.16 18.79 -4.40
C GLN A 180 -8.42 18.40 -5.20
N CYS A 181 -9.14 17.38 -4.74
CA CYS A 181 -10.41 16.95 -5.36
C CYS A 181 -11.60 17.40 -4.50
N TYR A 182 -12.36 18.35 -5.01
CA TYR A 182 -13.56 18.91 -4.37
C TYR A 182 -14.86 18.44 -5.04
N LEU A 183 -14.75 17.57 -6.06
CA LEU A 183 -15.89 17.12 -6.86
C LEU A 183 -16.93 16.38 -6.01
N SER A 184 -16.50 15.53 -5.07
CA SER A 184 -17.40 14.82 -4.16
C SER A 184 -18.12 15.75 -3.19
N GLU A 185 -17.44 16.76 -2.68
CA GLU A 185 -18.03 17.80 -1.83
C GLU A 185 -19.10 18.58 -2.61
N LYS A 186 -18.78 19.03 -3.82
CA LYS A 186 -19.72 19.75 -4.67
C LYS A 186 -20.97 18.95 -5.04
N ILE A 187 -20.80 17.65 -5.37
CA ILE A 187 -21.91 16.79 -5.82
C ILE A 187 -22.82 16.37 -4.66
N ALA A 188 -22.25 16.06 -3.50
CA ALA A 188 -22.95 15.33 -2.44
C ALA A 188 -22.71 15.86 -1.01
N GLY A 189 -21.99 16.98 -0.83
CA GLY A 189 -21.60 17.46 0.51
C GLY A 189 -20.71 16.47 1.26
N ARG A 190 -19.90 15.66 0.53
CA ARG A 190 -19.05 14.61 1.08
C ARG A 190 -17.61 14.81 0.62
N SER A 191 -16.81 15.45 1.47
CA SER A 191 -15.43 15.77 1.11
C SER A 191 -14.51 14.55 0.97
N ALA A 192 -13.79 14.50 -0.15
CA ALA A 192 -12.73 13.53 -0.36
C ALA A 192 -11.53 13.78 0.59
N ASN A 193 -11.28 15.05 0.95
CA ASN A 193 -10.23 15.44 1.89
C ASN A 193 -10.58 15.12 3.36
N ARG A 194 -11.84 14.75 3.60
CA ARG A 194 -12.33 14.28 4.90
C ARG A 194 -12.68 12.78 4.93
N GLY A 195 -12.18 12.03 3.94
CA GLY A 195 -12.34 10.58 3.87
C GLY A 195 -13.67 10.08 3.31
N ALA A 196 -14.58 10.97 2.87
CA ALA A 196 -15.94 10.64 2.44
C ALA A 196 -16.13 10.65 0.91
N CYS A 197 -15.07 10.39 0.14
CA CYS A 197 -15.10 10.37 -1.33
C CYS A 197 -16.17 9.42 -1.88
N ILE A 198 -17.08 9.95 -2.73
CA ILE A 198 -18.11 9.15 -3.43
C ILE A 198 -17.60 8.47 -4.71
N GLN A 199 -16.32 8.64 -5.05
CA GLN A 199 -15.71 8.13 -6.28
C GLN A 199 -16.40 8.64 -7.57
N ALA A 200 -16.80 9.91 -7.62
CA ALA A 200 -17.44 10.53 -8.78
C ALA A 200 -16.66 10.31 -10.09
N CYS A 201 -15.32 10.27 -10.04
CA CYS A 201 -14.47 9.94 -11.20
C CYS A 201 -14.67 8.52 -11.75
N ARG A 202 -15.39 7.65 -11.04
CA ARG A 202 -15.75 6.29 -11.46
C ARG A 202 -17.22 6.18 -11.93
N SER A 203 -17.92 7.31 -12.02
CA SER A 203 -19.26 7.38 -12.59
C SER A 203 -19.22 7.43 -14.13
N LEU A 204 -20.36 7.16 -14.74
CA LEU A 204 -20.53 7.29 -16.19
C LEU A 204 -20.95 8.72 -16.52
N TYR A 205 -20.36 9.28 -17.56
CA TYR A 205 -20.60 10.64 -18.01
C TYR A 205 -20.96 10.66 -19.51
N ASP A 206 -21.77 11.63 -19.90
CA ASP A 206 -21.87 12.05 -21.29
C ASP A 206 -20.90 13.21 -21.52
N LEU A 207 -20.20 13.20 -22.66
CA LEU A 207 -19.37 14.32 -23.12
C LEU A 207 -20.13 15.10 -24.17
N THR A 208 -20.31 16.40 -23.97
CA THR A 208 -21.02 17.28 -24.91
C THR A 208 -20.15 18.45 -25.32
N ASP A 209 -20.46 19.02 -26.50
CA ASP A 209 -19.91 20.31 -26.97
C ASP A 209 -20.70 21.50 -26.43
N ALA A 210 -20.31 22.71 -26.84
CA ALA A 210 -20.96 23.97 -26.47
C ALA A 210 -22.42 24.09 -26.94
N THR A 211 -22.80 23.36 -27.98
CA THR A 211 -24.17 23.36 -28.52
C THR A 211 -25.10 22.38 -27.79
N GLY A 212 -24.51 21.55 -26.88
CA GLY A 212 -25.25 20.49 -26.20
C GLY A 212 -25.27 19.16 -26.98
N LYS A 213 -24.60 19.07 -28.13
CA LYS A 213 -24.49 17.83 -28.89
C LYS A 213 -23.63 16.81 -28.12
N THR A 214 -24.15 15.62 -27.90
CA THR A 214 -23.42 14.52 -27.26
C THR A 214 -22.39 13.95 -28.24
N LEU A 215 -21.12 13.99 -27.84
CA LEU A 215 -19.96 13.42 -28.55
C LEU A 215 -19.65 11.99 -28.11
N VAL A 216 -19.74 11.74 -26.80
CA VAL A 216 -19.54 10.40 -26.18
C VAL A 216 -20.64 10.21 -25.14
N LYS A 217 -21.30 9.06 -25.17
CA LYS A 217 -22.44 8.76 -24.29
C LYS A 217 -22.11 7.65 -23.31
N ASN A 218 -22.46 7.87 -22.03
CA ASN A 218 -22.51 6.87 -20.98
C ASN A 218 -21.17 6.10 -20.80
N LYS A 219 -20.06 6.83 -20.67
CA LYS A 219 -18.71 6.26 -20.49
C LYS A 219 -18.06 6.71 -19.20
N ALA A 220 -17.15 5.88 -18.66
CA ALA A 220 -16.37 6.18 -17.46
C ALA A 220 -15.20 7.13 -17.79
N LEU A 221 -15.52 8.34 -18.26
CA LEU A 221 -14.58 9.28 -18.90
C LEU A 221 -13.44 9.78 -18.00
N LEU A 222 -13.58 9.66 -16.68
CA LEU A 222 -12.58 10.04 -15.68
C LEU A 222 -11.93 8.82 -14.99
N SER A 223 -12.25 7.59 -15.45
CA SER A 223 -11.79 6.37 -14.81
C SER A 223 -10.43 5.93 -15.34
N LEU A 224 -9.39 6.06 -14.52
CA LEU A 224 -8.04 5.57 -14.85
C LEU A 224 -7.92 4.04 -14.64
N LYS A 225 -7.02 3.43 -15.42
CA LYS A 225 -6.46 2.09 -15.15
C LYS A 225 -5.76 2.09 -13.79
N ASP A 226 -5.49 0.92 -13.25
CA ASP A 226 -4.74 0.77 -12.00
C ASP A 226 -3.23 0.90 -12.25
N TYR A 227 -2.51 1.38 -11.24
CA TYR A 227 -1.05 1.55 -11.30
C TYR A 227 -0.35 0.20 -11.16
N ASN A 228 0.70 -0.04 -11.94
CA ASN A 228 1.58 -1.19 -11.77
C ASN A 228 3.00 -0.82 -12.21
N LEU A 229 3.89 -0.67 -11.24
CA LEU A 229 5.31 -0.34 -11.43
C LEU A 229 6.23 -1.49 -10.96
N ARG A 230 5.75 -2.74 -10.94
CA ARG A 230 6.57 -3.88 -10.52
C ARG A 230 7.92 -3.93 -11.24
N ASN A 231 7.92 -3.66 -12.52
CA ASN A 231 9.14 -3.71 -13.35
C ASN A 231 10.01 -2.44 -13.24
N ARG A 232 9.57 -1.44 -12.46
CA ARG A 232 10.26 -0.13 -12.29
C ARG A 232 10.82 0.06 -10.88
N ILE A 233 10.74 -0.96 -10.03
CA ILE A 233 11.17 -0.88 -8.62
C ILE A 233 12.65 -0.51 -8.51
N GLU A 234 13.51 -1.11 -9.31
CA GLU A 234 14.95 -0.83 -9.35
C GLU A 234 15.24 0.63 -9.74
N GLU A 235 14.59 1.15 -10.78
CA GLU A 235 14.74 2.54 -11.23
C GLU A 235 14.24 3.54 -10.18
N LEU A 236 13.14 3.24 -9.50
CA LEU A 236 12.60 4.05 -8.41
C LEU A 236 13.55 4.07 -7.20
N ALA A 237 14.13 2.92 -6.82
CA ALA A 237 15.15 2.84 -5.77
C ALA A 237 16.37 3.69 -6.11
N GLN A 238 16.86 3.61 -7.35
CA GLN A 238 17.97 4.42 -7.86
C GLN A 238 17.61 5.92 -7.92
N ALA A 239 16.35 6.27 -8.19
CA ALA A 239 15.87 7.65 -8.13
C ALA A 239 15.72 8.19 -6.71
N GLY A 240 15.91 7.34 -5.67
CA GLY A 240 15.93 7.72 -4.27
C GLY A 240 14.68 7.39 -3.47
N ILE A 241 13.75 6.63 -4.03
CA ILE A 241 12.62 6.08 -3.29
C ILE A 241 13.11 4.99 -2.34
N THR A 242 12.67 5.06 -1.09
CA THR A 242 12.99 4.09 -0.03
C THR A 242 11.79 3.29 0.43
N SER A 243 10.57 3.78 0.20
CA SER A 243 9.33 3.10 0.57
C SER A 243 8.42 2.93 -0.64
N PHE A 244 8.07 1.68 -0.95
CA PHE A 244 7.25 1.28 -2.11
C PHE A 244 5.84 0.94 -1.63
N LYS A 245 4.90 1.86 -1.87
CA LYS A 245 3.54 1.78 -1.31
C LYS A 245 2.54 1.13 -2.24
N ILE A 246 1.81 0.16 -1.72
CA ILE A 246 0.68 -0.47 -2.39
C ILE A 246 -0.62 0.22 -1.95
N GLU A 247 -1.48 0.63 -2.89
CA GLU A 247 -2.84 1.10 -2.61
C GLU A 247 -3.80 -0.09 -2.51
N GLY A 248 -4.68 -0.10 -1.50
CA GLY A 248 -5.64 -1.17 -1.39
C GLY A 248 -6.35 -1.34 -0.05
N ARG A 249 -6.45 -0.30 0.80
CA ARG A 249 -7.09 -0.39 2.15
C ARG A 249 -8.53 -0.93 2.15
N LEU A 250 -9.27 -0.84 1.05
CA LEU A 250 -10.63 -1.38 0.92
C LEU A 250 -10.68 -2.70 0.13
N LYS A 251 -9.53 -3.34 -0.10
CA LYS A 251 -9.43 -4.60 -0.83
C LYS A 251 -9.54 -5.80 0.12
N ASN A 252 -9.89 -6.95 -0.44
CA ASN A 252 -9.94 -8.21 0.28
C ASN A 252 -8.52 -8.77 0.52
N GLU A 253 -8.45 -9.79 1.35
CA GLU A 253 -7.21 -10.45 1.75
C GLU A 253 -6.46 -11.06 0.55
N SER A 254 -7.16 -11.75 -0.36
CA SER A 254 -6.54 -12.37 -1.54
C SER A 254 -5.81 -11.35 -2.42
N TYR A 255 -6.39 -10.16 -2.62
CA TYR A 255 -5.75 -9.07 -3.34
C TYR A 255 -4.46 -8.63 -2.62
N VAL A 256 -4.53 -8.41 -1.31
CA VAL A 256 -3.37 -7.94 -0.54
C VAL A 256 -2.26 -8.99 -0.54
N ARG A 257 -2.57 -10.26 -0.27
CA ARG A 257 -1.60 -11.37 -0.33
C ARG A 257 -0.92 -11.44 -1.68
N ASN A 258 -1.70 -11.43 -2.76
CA ASN A 258 -1.20 -11.57 -4.13
C ASN A 258 -0.27 -10.41 -4.51
N VAL A 259 -0.69 -9.16 -4.29
CA VAL A 259 0.10 -7.98 -4.66
C VAL A 259 1.34 -7.85 -3.78
N VAL A 260 1.21 -8.05 -2.47
CA VAL A 260 2.36 -7.96 -1.55
C VAL A 260 3.41 -9.02 -1.89
N ARG A 261 2.98 -10.27 -2.16
CA ARG A 261 3.92 -11.34 -2.53
C ARG A 261 4.66 -11.03 -3.84
N ASP A 262 3.96 -10.51 -4.86
CA ASP A 262 4.56 -10.14 -6.14
C ASP A 262 5.62 -9.03 -5.98
N TYR A 263 5.29 -7.98 -5.24
CA TYR A 263 6.23 -6.87 -4.98
C TYR A 263 7.35 -7.23 -4.00
N SER A 264 7.09 -8.10 -3.02
CA SER A 264 8.15 -8.64 -2.15
C SER A 264 9.20 -9.39 -2.97
N THR A 265 8.77 -10.23 -3.91
CA THR A 265 9.69 -10.93 -4.82
C THR A 265 10.47 -9.95 -5.70
N ALA A 266 9.82 -8.89 -6.23
CA ALA A 266 10.51 -7.87 -7.02
C ALA A 266 11.58 -7.11 -6.22
N LEU A 267 11.32 -6.82 -4.94
CA LEU A 267 12.32 -6.22 -4.04
C LEU A 267 13.48 -7.18 -3.77
N ASP A 268 13.21 -8.47 -3.53
CA ASP A 268 14.26 -9.47 -3.34
C ASP A 268 15.17 -9.61 -4.57
N GLU A 269 14.60 -9.48 -5.79
CA GLU A 269 15.36 -9.42 -7.04
C GLU A 269 16.31 -8.21 -7.08
N VAL A 270 15.86 -7.03 -6.64
CA VAL A 270 16.68 -5.80 -6.56
C VAL A 270 17.80 -5.95 -5.53
N LEU A 271 17.48 -6.47 -4.35
CA LEU A 271 18.46 -6.71 -3.27
C LEU A 271 19.56 -7.69 -3.73
N SER A 272 19.18 -8.76 -4.43
CA SER A 272 20.12 -9.75 -4.96
C SER A 272 21.08 -9.16 -5.99
N LYS A 273 20.61 -8.19 -6.79
CA LYS A 273 21.45 -7.48 -7.78
C LYS A 273 22.37 -6.44 -7.16
N HIS A 274 21.96 -5.85 -6.03
CA HIS A 274 22.64 -4.72 -5.39
C HIS A 274 22.87 -4.95 -3.90
N PRO A 275 23.53 -6.06 -3.48
CA PRO A 275 23.66 -6.46 -2.06
C PRO A 275 24.43 -5.45 -1.20
N ASP A 276 25.35 -4.67 -1.81
CA ASP A 276 26.13 -3.66 -1.09
C ASP A 276 25.43 -2.30 -1.00
N SER A 277 24.34 -2.10 -1.76
CA SER A 277 23.62 -0.83 -1.86
C SER A 277 22.37 -0.78 -1.01
N TYR A 278 21.63 -1.89 -0.97
CA TYR A 278 20.31 -1.96 -0.35
C TYR A 278 20.20 -3.09 0.66
N VAL A 279 19.34 -2.87 1.66
CA VAL A 279 18.96 -3.87 2.68
C VAL A 279 17.46 -3.79 2.92
N ARG A 280 16.85 -4.90 3.30
CA ARG A 280 15.43 -4.99 3.63
C ARG A 280 15.11 -4.21 4.92
N GLY A 281 13.91 -3.59 4.96
CA GLY A 281 13.42 -2.82 6.11
C GLY A 281 12.98 -3.66 7.30
N SER A 282 12.95 -4.99 7.17
CA SER A 282 12.45 -5.93 8.19
C SER A 282 13.18 -7.26 8.09
N PHE A 283 12.96 -8.15 9.08
CA PHE A 283 13.64 -9.45 9.20
C PHE A 283 12.73 -10.61 8.79
N GLY A 284 13.31 -11.77 8.64
CA GLY A 284 12.64 -13.01 8.30
C GLY A 284 12.42 -13.25 6.83
N LYS A 285 12.48 -14.53 6.45
CA LYS A 285 12.22 -15.01 5.08
C LYS A 285 10.80 -15.52 4.95
N ILE A 286 10.22 -15.35 3.75
CA ILE A 286 8.90 -15.86 3.46
C ILE A 286 8.99 -17.30 2.99
N SER A 287 8.33 -18.19 3.73
CA SER A 287 8.23 -19.62 3.43
C SER A 287 6.83 -19.99 2.95
N GLY A 288 6.73 -21.00 2.09
CA GLY A 288 5.46 -21.44 1.51
C GLY A 288 4.86 -20.44 0.53
N GLY A 289 3.54 -20.49 0.38
CA GLY A 289 2.78 -19.58 -0.45
C GLY A 289 2.46 -20.11 -1.84
N PHE A 290 2.11 -19.20 -2.72
CA PHE A 290 1.64 -19.41 -4.08
C PHE A 290 2.47 -18.58 -5.07
N ILE A 291 2.32 -18.82 -6.37
CA ILE A 291 2.93 -17.98 -7.40
C ILE A 291 2.02 -16.78 -7.65
N PRO A 292 2.46 -15.55 -7.35
CA PRO A 292 1.61 -14.37 -7.49
C PRO A 292 1.34 -14.04 -8.96
N ASP A 293 0.12 -13.59 -9.24
CA ASP A 293 -0.27 -13.05 -10.56
C ASP A 293 -1.32 -11.96 -10.35
N THR A 294 -0.89 -10.70 -10.39
CA THR A 294 -1.73 -9.54 -10.12
C THR A 294 -2.86 -9.36 -11.14
N ARG A 295 -2.77 -9.98 -12.34
CA ARG A 295 -3.85 -9.96 -13.35
C ARG A 295 -5.08 -10.75 -12.92
N LYS A 296 -4.91 -11.76 -12.05
CA LYS A 296 -5.98 -12.66 -11.59
C LYS A 296 -6.81 -12.12 -10.43
N THR A 297 -6.39 -11.02 -9.83
CA THR A 297 -7.14 -10.31 -8.78
C THR A 297 -7.72 -9.00 -9.33
N PHE A 298 -8.37 -8.22 -8.48
CA PHE A 298 -9.02 -6.97 -8.88
C PHE A 298 -8.08 -6.03 -9.64
N ASN A 299 -8.42 -5.68 -10.89
CA ASN A 299 -7.76 -4.63 -11.66
C ASN A 299 -8.68 -4.04 -12.73
N ARG A 300 -8.36 -2.83 -13.24
CA ARG A 300 -9.02 -2.13 -14.36
C ARG A 300 -8.14 -2.08 -15.61
N GLY A 301 -7.24 -3.06 -15.77
CA GLY A 301 -6.07 -2.95 -16.63
C GLY A 301 -5.00 -2.10 -15.94
N TYR A 302 -3.77 -2.17 -16.44
CA TYR A 302 -2.61 -1.55 -15.82
C TYR A 302 -2.03 -0.40 -16.64
N THR A 303 -1.42 0.55 -15.95
CA THR A 303 -0.68 1.68 -16.52
C THR A 303 0.52 2.02 -15.63
N GLU A 304 1.59 2.50 -16.24
CA GLU A 304 2.72 3.13 -15.56
C GLU A 304 2.56 4.66 -15.44
N LEU A 305 1.39 5.16 -15.84
CA LEU A 305 1.03 6.58 -15.85
C LEU A 305 2.12 7.43 -16.54
N PHE A 306 2.71 8.38 -15.83
CA PHE A 306 3.63 9.40 -16.36
C PHE A 306 5.10 9.14 -15.98
N ILE A 307 5.45 7.93 -15.54
CA ILE A 307 6.78 7.64 -14.97
C ILE A 307 7.95 8.00 -15.90
N ASP A 308 7.80 7.83 -17.22
CA ASP A 308 8.78 8.21 -18.23
C ASP A 308 8.62 9.65 -18.75
N GLY A 309 7.78 10.48 -18.11
CA GLY A 309 7.49 11.82 -18.60
C GLY A 309 6.68 11.88 -19.89
N LYS A 310 6.14 10.76 -20.36
CA LYS A 310 5.41 10.63 -21.62
C LYS A 310 3.93 10.34 -21.39
N ARG A 311 3.10 10.87 -22.30
CA ARG A 311 1.68 10.54 -22.32
C ARG A 311 1.43 9.17 -22.93
N GLY A 312 0.42 8.47 -22.36
CA GLY A 312 -0.07 7.18 -22.84
C GLY A 312 -1.58 7.08 -22.74
N SER A 313 -2.13 5.92 -23.05
CA SER A 313 -3.54 5.60 -22.81
C SER A 313 -3.72 5.16 -21.36
N TRP A 314 -4.26 6.04 -20.54
CA TRP A 314 -4.35 5.85 -19.09
C TRP A 314 -5.75 5.50 -18.61
N ALA A 315 -6.78 5.73 -19.43
CA ALA A 315 -8.17 5.54 -19.04
C ALA A 315 -8.66 4.09 -19.23
N CYS A 316 -9.63 3.72 -18.41
CA CYS A 316 -10.50 2.56 -18.59
C CYS A 316 -11.92 3.09 -18.85
N LEU A 317 -12.17 3.53 -20.10
CA LEU A 317 -13.39 4.22 -20.49
C LEU A 317 -14.64 3.33 -20.43
N ASP A 318 -14.47 2.03 -20.62
CA ASP A 318 -15.57 1.07 -20.70
C ASP A 318 -16.10 0.62 -19.34
N ALA A 319 -15.24 0.64 -18.31
CA ALA A 319 -15.61 0.12 -17.02
C ALA A 319 -15.14 0.99 -15.84
N ALA A 320 -16.09 1.37 -15.00
CA ALA A 320 -15.81 1.96 -13.69
C ALA A 320 -15.34 0.92 -12.66
N LYS A 321 -15.72 -0.35 -12.86
CA LYS A 321 -15.42 -1.51 -12.00
C LYS A 321 -14.31 -2.37 -12.62
N SER A 322 -13.84 -3.37 -11.86
CA SER A 322 -12.87 -4.34 -12.36
C SER A 322 -13.43 -5.11 -13.54
N MET A 323 -12.65 -5.19 -14.61
CA MET A 323 -12.91 -6.14 -15.71
C MET A 323 -12.16 -7.46 -15.45
N GLY A 324 -11.00 -7.42 -14.81
CA GLY A 324 -10.15 -8.58 -14.58
C GLY A 324 -9.31 -8.99 -15.80
N GLU A 325 -8.95 -10.27 -15.85
CA GLU A 325 -8.13 -10.87 -16.90
C GLU A 325 -8.94 -11.13 -18.19
N GLU A 326 -8.45 -10.70 -19.35
CA GLU A 326 -9.08 -11.04 -20.63
C GLU A 326 -8.89 -12.52 -20.94
N VAL A 327 -9.97 -13.29 -20.98
CA VAL A 327 -9.93 -14.74 -21.22
C VAL A 327 -10.23 -15.13 -22.67
N GLY A 328 -10.86 -14.26 -23.44
CA GLY A 328 -11.12 -14.55 -24.85
C GLY A 328 -12.26 -13.77 -25.48
N THR A 329 -12.66 -14.20 -26.67
CA THR A 329 -13.77 -13.62 -27.42
C THR A 329 -14.88 -14.65 -27.57
N VAL A 330 -16.12 -14.24 -27.35
CA VAL A 330 -17.32 -15.06 -27.57
C VAL A 330 -17.46 -15.39 -29.05
N THR A 331 -17.49 -16.66 -29.40
CA THR A 331 -17.69 -17.13 -30.78
C THR A 331 -19.14 -17.55 -31.01
N SER A 332 -19.81 -18.10 -29.99
CA SER A 332 -21.19 -18.55 -30.08
C SER A 332 -21.90 -18.39 -28.75
N VAL A 333 -23.19 -18.05 -28.83
CA VAL A 333 -24.11 -17.95 -27.69
C VAL A 333 -25.29 -18.91 -27.97
N GLY A 334 -25.46 -19.91 -27.12
CA GLY A 334 -26.52 -20.92 -27.22
C GLY A 334 -27.44 -20.92 -26.00
N LYS A 335 -28.49 -21.74 -26.04
CA LYS A 335 -29.41 -21.90 -24.89
C LYS A 335 -28.71 -22.45 -23.64
N ASP A 336 -27.69 -23.31 -23.84
CA ASP A 336 -26.99 -24.03 -22.79
C ASP A 336 -25.61 -23.43 -22.44
N GLY A 337 -25.31 -22.25 -22.94
CA GLY A 337 -24.03 -21.56 -22.61
C GLY A 337 -23.35 -20.86 -23.76
N ILE A 338 -22.11 -20.56 -23.53
CA ILE A 338 -21.27 -19.66 -24.33
C ILE A 338 -20.01 -20.42 -24.76
N ILE A 339 -19.58 -20.25 -26.02
CA ILE A 339 -18.32 -20.81 -26.53
C ILE A 339 -17.35 -19.65 -26.80
N LEU A 340 -16.10 -19.81 -26.38
CA LEU A 340 -15.05 -18.82 -26.52
C LEU A 340 -13.97 -19.26 -27.51
N ARG A 341 -13.35 -18.28 -28.15
CA ARG A 341 -11.98 -18.38 -28.64
C ARG A 341 -11.09 -17.78 -27.54
N LEU A 342 -10.37 -18.65 -26.81
CA LEU A 342 -9.48 -18.20 -25.72
C LEU A 342 -8.36 -17.31 -26.26
N SER A 343 -7.98 -16.29 -25.48
CA SER A 343 -6.90 -15.36 -25.83
C SER A 343 -5.51 -15.99 -25.73
N SER A 344 -5.36 -17.08 -24.96
CA SER A 344 -4.13 -17.86 -24.81
C SER A 344 -4.44 -19.31 -24.51
N ARG A 345 -3.56 -20.23 -24.93
CA ARG A 345 -3.63 -21.67 -24.62
C ARG A 345 -3.44 -21.98 -23.14
N ASN A 346 -2.85 -21.05 -22.38
CA ASN A 346 -2.58 -21.21 -20.95
C ASN A 346 -3.77 -20.82 -20.06
N ILE A 347 -4.88 -20.35 -20.65
CA ILE A 347 -6.07 -19.98 -19.90
C ILE A 347 -6.90 -21.22 -19.65
N THR A 348 -7.10 -21.56 -18.37
CA THR A 348 -8.04 -22.56 -17.91
C THR A 348 -9.22 -21.88 -17.24
N LEU A 349 -10.43 -22.17 -17.68
CA LEU A 349 -11.66 -21.71 -17.06
C LEU A 349 -12.10 -22.71 -15.99
N ASN A 350 -12.59 -22.23 -14.85
CA ASN A 350 -12.97 -23.07 -13.72
C ASN A 350 -14.43 -22.87 -13.35
N ASN A 351 -15.05 -23.92 -12.81
CA ASN A 351 -16.41 -23.86 -12.29
C ASN A 351 -16.50 -22.79 -11.20
N GLY A 352 -17.46 -21.90 -11.34
CA GLY A 352 -17.67 -20.81 -10.41
C GLY A 352 -16.89 -19.53 -10.70
N ASP A 353 -16.07 -19.50 -11.77
CA ASP A 353 -15.42 -18.26 -12.22
C ASP A 353 -16.45 -17.16 -12.49
N GLY A 354 -16.11 -15.93 -12.10
CA GLY A 354 -16.90 -14.74 -12.40
C GLY A 354 -16.40 -14.12 -13.69
N PHE A 355 -17.32 -13.79 -14.60
CA PHE A 355 -17.02 -13.19 -15.88
C PHE A 355 -17.68 -11.83 -16.03
N SER A 356 -17.07 -10.96 -16.86
CA SER A 356 -17.61 -9.67 -17.24
C SER A 356 -17.34 -9.36 -18.71
N PHE A 357 -18.21 -8.56 -19.31
CA PHE A 357 -18.08 -8.09 -20.69
C PHE A 357 -18.77 -6.73 -20.85
N VAL A 358 -18.43 -6.02 -21.91
CA VAL A 358 -19.11 -4.77 -22.30
C VAL A 358 -20.22 -5.11 -23.29
N ALA A 359 -21.47 -4.81 -22.96
CA ALA A 359 -22.61 -5.01 -23.82
C ALA A 359 -22.62 -4.00 -24.98
N LYS A 360 -23.47 -4.20 -26.00
CA LYS A 360 -23.55 -3.30 -27.18
C LYS A 360 -23.95 -1.86 -26.85
N ASP A 361 -24.69 -1.66 -25.76
CA ASP A 361 -25.08 -0.33 -25.25
C ASP A 361 -23.98 0.35 -24.43
N GLY A 362 -22.81 -0.32 -24.27
CA GLY A 362 -21.68 0.17 -23.48
C GLY A 362 -21.77 -0.14 -21.98
N SER A 363 -22.82 -0.80 -21.50
CA SER A 363 -22.93 -1.22 -20.11
C SER A 363 -22.02 -2.42 -19.81
N VAL A 364 -21.49 -2.48 -18.57
CA VAL A 364 -20.72 -3.64 -18.10
C VAL A 364 -21.66 -4.63 -17.46
N CYS A 365 -21.73 -5.82 -18.05
CA CYS A 365 -22.51 -6.95 -17.57
C CYS A 365 -21.59 -8.02 -16.97
N GLY A 366 -22.05 -8.69 -15.90
CA GLY A 366 -21.35 -9.79 -15.25
C GLY A 366 -22.23 -11.02 -15.15
N PHE A 367 -21.59 -12.20 -15.15
CA PHE A 367 -22.25 -13.47 -14.87
C PHE A 367 -21.27 -14.48 -14.26
N ARG A 368 -21.81 -15.55 -13.71
CA ARG A 368 -21.03 -16.67 -13.16
C ARG A 368 -21.05 -17.84 -14.14
N GLY A 369 -19.89 -18.48 -14.35
CA GLY A 369 -19.81 -19.74 -15.06
C GLY A 369 -20.11 -20.90 -14.12
N ASP A 370 -21.26 -21.56 -14.29
CA ASP A 370 -21.64 -22.66 -13.41
C ASP A 370 -20.79 -23.91 -13.70
N VAL A 371 -20.61 -24.28 -14.97
CA VAL A 371 -19.72 -25.33 -15.43
C VAL A 371 -18.86 -24.82 -16.58
N CYS A 372 -17.56 -24.99 -16.45
CA CYS A 372 -16.58 -24.61 -17.46
C CYS A 372 -15.82 -25.84 -17.94
N GLU A 373 -15.90 -26.14 -19.24
CA GLU A 373 -15.24 -27.29 -19.89
C GLU A 373 -14.46 -26.80 -21.13
N GLY A 374 -13.15 -26.77 -21.01
CA GLY A 374 -12.28 -26.21 -22.05
C GLY A 374 -12.59 -24.76 -22.35
N ASN A 375 -13.14 -24.47 -23.53
CA ASN A 375 -13.55 -23.14 -23.97
C ASN A 375 -15.08 -22.90 -23.89
N ARG A 376 -15.81 -23.81 -23.28
CA ARG A 376 -17.30 -23.75 -23.12
C ARG A 376 -17.64 -23.36 -21.70
N ILE A 377 -18.54 -22.39 -21.54
CA ILE A 377 -19.09 -21.93 -20.26
C ILE A 377 -20.59 -22.22 -20.27
N ARG A 378 -21.06 -23.08 -19.38
CA ARG A 378 -22.49 -23.25 -19.09
C ARG A 378 -22.89 -22.29 -17.98
N CYS A 379 -23.90 -21.50 -18.19
CA CYS A 379 -24.37 -20.50 -17.24
C CYS A 379 -25.85 -20.22 -17.47
N LYS A 380 -26.49 -19.57 -16.49
CA LYS A 380 -27.84 -19.05 -16.69
C LYS A 380 -27.82 -18.07 -17.88
N HIS A 381 -29.00 -17.94 -18.53
CA HIS A 381 -29.16 -17.03 -19.68
C HIS A 381 -28.62 -15.61 -19.34
N VAL A 382 -27.75 -15.10 -20.20
CA VAL A 382 -27.16 -13.75 -20.10
C VAL A 382 -27.67 -12.88 -21.26
N PRO A 383 -28.72 -12.05 -21.04
CA PRO A 383 -29.45 -11.42 -22.14
C PRO A 383 -28.61 -10.52 -23.03
N ALA A 384 -27.61 -9.83 -22.47
CA ALA A 384 -26.82 -8.83 -23.18
C ALA A 384 -25.58 -9.38 -23.90
N ILE A 385 -25.26 -10.70 -23.75
CA ILE A 385 -24.06 -11.26 -24.37
C ILE A 385 -24.26 -11.52 -25.86
N PHE A 386 -23.21 -11.30 -26.65
CA PHE A 386 -23.27 -11.46 -28.11
C PHE A 386 -21.98 -12.08 -28.67
N SER A 387 -22.06 -12.67 -29.84
CA SER A 387 -20.89 -13.16 -30.58
C SER A 387 -19.99 -11.98 -30.97
N GLY A 388 -18.69 -12.10 -30.70
CA GLY A 388 -17.69 -11.02 -30.84
C GLY A 388 -17.43 -10.23 -29.56
N ALA A 389 -18.19 -10.43 -28.47
CA ALA A 389 -17.91 -9.79 -27.19
C ALA A 389 -16.57 -10.30 -26.61
N ARG A 390 -15.73 -9.36 -26.14
CA ARG A 390 -14.53 -9.70 -25.34
C ARG A 390 -14.97 -10.07 -23.93
N LEU A 391 -14.53 -11.23 -23.47
CA LEU A 391 -14.87 -11.73 -22.15
C LEU A 391 -13.67 -11.62 -21.21
N PHE A 392 -13.94 -11.12 -20.03
CA PHE A 392 -12.95 -10.94 -18.96
C PHE A 392 -13.35 -11.79 -17.75
N ARG A 393 -12.37 -12.29 -17.01
CA ARG A 393 -12.55 -13.01 -15.76
C ARG A 393 -12.23 -12.08 -14.59
N ASN A 394 -13.25 -11.63 -13.86
CA ASN A 394 -13.12 -10.74 -12.72
C ASN A 394 -13.02 -11.47 -11.38
N MET A 395 -13.27 -12.80 -11.36
CA MET A 395 -13.06 -13.71 -10.24
C MET A 395 -12.48 -15.03 -10.75
N ASN A 396 -11.27 -15.35 -10.38
CA ASN A 396 -10.63 -16.64 -10.68
C ASN A 396 -10.74 -17.56 -9.46
N THR A 397 -11.74 -18.44 -9.46
CA THR A 397 -12.08 -19.28 -8.31
C THR A 397 -10.96 -20.25 -7.92
N ALA A 398 -10.22 -20.78 -8.89
CA ALA A 398 -9.10 -21.68 -8.62
C ALA A 398 -7.94 -20.92 -7.94
N PHE A 399 -7.63 -19.73 -8.42
CA PHE A 399 -6.58 -18.90 -7.86
C PHE A 399 -6.92 -18.38 -6.45
N GLU A 400 -8.17 -17.97 -6.21
CA GLU A 400 -8.63 -17.60 -4.87
C GLU A 400 -8.45 -18.76 -3.88
N LYS A 401 -8.84 -19.99 -4.27
CA LYS A 401 -8.64 -21.20 -3.46
C LYS A 401 -7.16 -21.53 -3.26
N GLU A 402 -6.31 -21.28 -4.26
CA GLU A 402 -4.87 -21.48 -4.15
C GLU A 402 -4.27 -20.53 -3.10
N ILE A 403 -4.60 -19.23 -3.15
CA ILE A 403 -4.17 -18.24 -2.16
C ILE A 403 -4.65 -18.60 -0.75
N GLU A 404 -5.89 -19.08 -0.62
CA GLU A 404 -6.47 -19.45 0.68
C GLU A 404 -5.78 -20.67 1.30
N ARG A 405 -5.47 -21.69 0.48
CA ARG A 405 -4.85 -22.94 0.93
C ARG A 405 -3.34 -22.82 1.15
N SER A 406 -2.66 -22.09 0.28
CA SER A 406 -1.20 -21.97 0.27
C SER A 406 -0.79 -20.70 1.00
N LYS A 407 -0.90 -20.70 2.34
CA LYS A 407 -0.52 -19.57 3.18
C LYS A 407 1.00 -19.36 3.16
N CYS A 408 1.41 -18.11 3.07
CA CYS A 408 2.76 -17.70 3.37
C CYS A 408 2.94 -17.67 4.89
N THR A 409 4.14 -17.98 5.35
CA THR A 409 4.58 -17.78 6.74
C THR A 409 5.91 -17.03 6.73
N ARG A 410 6.10 -16.15 7.70
CA ARG A 410 7.35 -15.42 7.86
C ARG A 410 8.16 -16.07 8.96
N ILE A 411 9.44 -16.35 8.70
CA ILE A 411 10.30 -17.16 9.55
C ILE A 411 11.65 -16.46 9.71
N ILE A 412 12.13 -16.38 10.96
CA ILE A 412 13.43 -15.81 11.34
C ILE A 412 14.45 -16.94 11.45
N GLU A 413 15.60 -16.80 10.80
CA GLU A 413 16.71 -17.74 10.94
C GLU A 413 17.36 -17.59 12.31
N ALA A 414 17.61 -18.73 12.97
CA ALA A 414 18.19 -18.79 14.29
C ALA A 414 19.31 -19.85 14.34
N ASN A 415 20.52 -19.42 14.59
CA ASN A 415 21.66 -20.32 14.81
C ASN A 415 21.70 -20.76 16.27
N VAL A 416 21.96 -22.04 16.50
CA VAL A 416 22.05 -22.62 17.84
C VAL A 416 23.43 -23.24 18.06
N SER A 417 24.11 -22.82 19.11
CA SER A 417 25.28 -23.54 19.65
C SER A 417 24.87 -24.37 20.84
N LEU A 418 25.34 -25.61 20.87
CA LEU A 418 25.11 -26.57 21.97
C LEU A 418 26.42 -26.84 22.67
N HIS A 419 26.45 -26.64 23.97
CA HIS A 419 27.62 -26.95 24.82
C HIS A 419 27.24 -28.02 25.83
N PHE A 420 28.06 -29.07 25.91
CA PHE A 420 27.90 -30.18 26.84
C PHE A 420 29.14 -30.26 27.77
N GLU A 421 28.89 -30.30 29.05
CA GLU A 421 29.93 -30.48 30.10
C GLU A 421 29.47 -31.54 31.10
N LYS A 422 30.43 -32.34 31.63
CA LYS A 422 30.14 -33.35 32.65
C LYS A 422 30.68 -32.86 33.97
N CYS A 423 29.80 -32.58 34.95
CA CYS A 423 30.15 -32.12 36.29
C CYS A 423 29.64 -33.12 37.33
N ASP A 424 30.51 -33.64 38.17
CA ASP A 424 30.17 -34.60 39.23
C ASP A 424 29.36 -35.83 38.75
N GLY A 425 29.66 -36.29 37.53
CA GLY A 425 28.99 -37.44 36.92
C GLY A 425 27.67 -37.14 36.22
N LEU A 426 27.16 -35.92 36.29
CA LEU A 426 25.96 -35.46 35.63
C LEU A 426 26.30 -34.61 34.40
N TRP A 427 25.58 -34.83 33.34
CA TRP A 427 25.68 -34.00 32.14
C TRP A 427 24.85 -32.72 32.26
N LYS A 428 25.44 -31.60 31.87
CA LYS A 428 24.79 -30.33 31.70
C LYS A 428 24.83 -29.94 30.24
N MET A 429 23.69 -29.55 29.70
CA MET A 429 23.55 -29.00 28.35
C MET A 429 23.26 -27.51 28.45
N THR A 430 23.99 -26.72 27.68
CA THR A 430 23.72 -25.31 27.49
C THR A 430 23.42 -25.06 25.98
N ALA A 431 22.23 -24.57 25.66
CA ALA A 431 21.81 -24.20 24.31
C ALA A 431 21.75 -22.69 24.22
N THR A 432 22.47 -22.11 23.27
CA THR A 432 22.46 -20.67 23.00
C THR A 432 21.91 -20.43 21.59
N GLY A 433 20.81 -19.68 21.48
CA GLY A 433 20.19 -19.30 20.22
C GLY A 433 20.52 -17.85 19.88
N LEU A 434 20.97 -17.59 18.64
CA LEU A 434 21.22 -16.27 18.09
C LEU A 434 20.45 -16.12 16.78
N THR A 435 19.55 -15.15 16.72
CA THR A 435 18.72 -14.87 15.54
C THR A 435 19.36 -13.83 14.62
N GLU A 436 18.91 -13.80 13.34
CA GLU A 436 19.38 -12.81 12.35
C GLU A 436 19.07 -11.36 12.75
N ASP A 437 18.01 -11.14 13.53
CA ASP A 437 17.60 -9.82 14.07
C ASP A 437 18.31 -9.46 15.39
N GLY A 438 19.23 -10.33 15.87
CA GLY A 438 20.11 -10.08 17.01
C GLY A 438 19.53 -10.42 18.37
N ARG A 439 18.38 -11.12 18.46
CA ARG A 439 17.94 -11.72 19.72
C ARG A 439 18.92 -12.82 20.13
N ASN A 440 19.18 -12.91 21.42
CA ASN A 440 20.05 -13.92 21.98
C ASN A 440 19.43 -14.46 23.28
N ALA A 441 19.33 -15.79 23.38
CA ALA A 441 18.84 -16.46 24.57
C ALA A 441 19.70 -17.68 24.86
N THR A 442 19.91 -17.96 26.13
CA THR A 442 20.69 -19.11 26.60
C THR A 442 19.89 -19.89 27.62
N LEU A 443 19.74 -21.18 27.40
CA LEU A 443 19.05 -22.11 28.27
C LEU A 443 20.03 -23.19 28.74
N SER A 444 20.13 -23.41 30.05
CA SER A 444 20.94 -24.51 30.63
C SER A 444 20.02 -25.49 31.35
N MET A 445 20.30 -26.78 31.20
CA MET A 445 19.57 -27.86 31.88
C MET A 445 20.47 -29.06 32.16
N GLU A 446 20.05 -29.92 33.12
CA GLU A 446 20.66 -31.23 33.31
C GLU A 446 20.25 -32.19 32.18
N ALA A 447 21.21 -32.89 31.60
CA ALA A 447 21.04 -33.82 30.49
C ALA A 447 21.20 -35.30 30.89
N GLY A 448 21.04 -35.59 32.16
CA GLY A 448 21.15 -36.95 32.72
C GLY A 448 22.57 -37.37 33.08
N ASP A 449 22.77 -38.67 33.38
CA ASP A 449 24.03 -39.27 33.81
C ASP A 449 24.61 -40.26 32.79
N GLN A 450 23.84 -40.61 31.76
CA GLN A 450 24.19 -41.64 30.78
C GLN A 450 24.94 -41.06 29.57
N ASP A 451 26.08 -41.67 29.26
CA ASP A 451 26.82 -41.35 28.04
C ASP A 451 26.12 -41.95 26.79
N ALA A 452 26.19 -41.27 25.67
CA ALA A 452 25.69 -41.83 24.41
C ALA A 452 26.57 -42.99 23.94
N LEU A 453 25.97 -44.16 23.74
CA LEU A 453 26.66 -45.35 23.23
C LEU A 453 27.25 -45.15 21.83
N ASN A 454 26.63 -44.31 21.02
CA ASN A 454 27.11 -43.94 19.69
C ASN A 454 27.09 -42.42 19.56
N GLN A 455 28.25 -41.80 19.65
CA GLN A 455 28.44 -40.35 19.66
C GLN A 455 27.97 -39.71 18.34
N GLN A 456 28.33 -40.28 17.18
CA GLN A 456 27.96 -39.78 15.87
C GLN A 456 26.44 -39.80 15.66
N ARG A 457 25.80 -40.90 16.05
CA ARG A 457 24.32 -41.02 15.96
C ARG A 457 23.63 -40.03 16.90
N MET A 458 24.18 -39.76 18.07
CA MET A 458 23.60 -38.79 19.00
C MET A 458 23.71 -37.37 18.45
N GLU A 459 24.84 -37.03 17.83
CA GLU A 459 25.02 -35.74 17.13
C GLU A 459 24.00 -35.57 16.01
N GLU A 460 23.77 -36.61 15.18
CA GLU A 460 22.76 -36.61 14.13
C GLU A 460 21.34 -36.39 14.69
N ILE A 461 21.03 -37.03 15.82
CA ILE A 461 19.74 -36.84 16.51
C ILE A 461 19.61 -35.42 17.03
N LEU A 462 20.60 -34.85 17.66
CA LEU A 462 20.60 -33.46 18.14
C LEU A 462 20.34 -32.50 16.99
N LYS A 463 21.14 -32.57 15.92
CA LYS A 463 20.93 -31.78 14.70
C LYS A 463 19.53 -31.99 14.11
N GLY A 464 19.10 -33.24 13.98
CA GLY A 464 17.78 -33.57 13.38
C GLY A 464 16.58 -33.14 14.23
N GLN A 465 16.74 -32.99 15.55
CA GLN A 465 15.66 -32.47 16.41
C GLN A 465 15.69 -30.94 16.56
N PHE A 466 16.87 -30.32 16.53
CA PHE A 466 16.99 -28.86 16.57
C PHE A 466 16.71 -28.20 15.24
N ASN A 467 17.21 -28.74 14.11
CA ASN A 467 17.05 -28.15 12.76
C ASN A 467 15.61 -28.23 12.28
N LYS A 468 14.71 -27.55 12.98
CA LYS A 468 13.26 -27.50 12.72
C LYS A 468 12.71 -26.14 13.02
N THR A 469 11.68 -25.77 12.29
CA THR A 469 10.90 -24.57 12.60
C THR A 469 10.09 -24.77 13.89
N THR A 470 10.16 -23.78 14.78
CA THR A 470 9.42 -23.73 16.04
C THR A 470 9.01 -22.29 16.30
N SER A 471 7.71 -22.00 16.51
CA SER A 471 7.17 -20.65 16.52
C SER A 471 7.54 -19.94 15.21
N ILE A 472 8.18 -18.79 15.27
CA ILE A 472 8.63 -18.00 14.12
C ILE A 472 10.10 -18.27 13.75
N TYR A 473 10.80 -19.20 14.44
CA TYR A 473 12.23 -19.45 14.26
C TYR A 473 12.50 -20.71 13.46
N ASN A 474 13.41 -20.62 12.49
CA ASN A 474 14.01 -21.77 11.82
C ASN A 474 15.38 -22.03 12.46
N PHE A 475 15.41 -22.97 13.38
CA PHE A 475 16.64 -23.30 14.09
C PHE A 475 17.60 -24.10 13.23
N GLN A 476 18.89 -23.74 13.30
CA GLN A 476 20.01 -24.45 12.68
C GLN A 476 21.12 -24.60 13.71
N VAL A 477 21.52 -25.84 14.00
CA VAL A 477 22.70 -26.11 14.86
C VAL A 477 23.95 -25.72 14.10
N SER A 478 24.62 -24.67 14.54
CA SER A 478 25.89 -24.18 13.99
C SER A 478 27.10 -24.92 14.57
N GLU A 479 27.06 -25.21 15.87
CA GLU A 479 28.20 -25.78 16.61
C GLU A 479 27.71 -26.72 17.72
N ILE A 480 28.48 -27.79 17.97
CA ILE A 480 28.33 -28.67 19.13
C ILE A 480 29.70 -28.80 19.81
N HIS A 481 29.81 -28.26 21.03
CA HIS A 481 31.00 -28.36 21.87
C HIS A 481 30.77 -29.44 22.92
N ALA A 482 31.59 -30.50 22.90
CA ALA A 482 31.46 -31.68 23.77
C ALA A 482 32.82 -32.35 23.95
N GLU A 483 33.68 -31.73 24.78
CA GLU A 483 35.07 -32.25 25.02
C GLU A 483 35.05 -33.65 25.63
N ASP A 484 34.12 -33.93 26.53
CA ASP A 484 33.99 -35.24 27.21
C ASP A 484 33.05 -36.21 26.45
N GLY A 485 32.62 -35.87 25.25
CA GLY A 485 31.60 -36.60 24.48
C GLY A 485 30.18 -36.09 24.70
N LEU A 486 29.17 -36.86 24.28
CA LEU A 486 27.76 -36.49 24.36
C LEU A 486 26.99 -37.41 25.32
N PRO A 487 26.02 -36.86 26.08
CA PRO A 487 25.08 -37.65 26.85
C PRO A 487 24.06 -38.34 25.95
N PHE A 488 23.42 -39.38 26.42
CA PHE A 488 22.21 -39.90 25.84
C PHE A 488 21.04 -38.96 26.15
N MET A 489 20.40 -38.43 25.11
CA MET A 489 19.20 -37.59 25.24
C MET A 489 18.05 -38.16 24.43
N ALA A 490 16.92 -38.32 25.08
CA ALA A 490 15.68 -38.70 24.37
C ALA A 490 15.19 -37.54 23.45
N ALA A 491 14.67 -37.86 22.27
CA ALA A 491 14.16 -36.86 21.32
C ALA A 491 13.11 -35.92 21.94
N GLY A 492 12.34 -36.40 22.91
CA GLY A 492 11.36 -35.58 23.63
C GLY A 492 11.99 -34.48 24.46
N ALA A 493 13.10 -34.76 25.15
CA ALA A 493 13.85 -33.77 25.94
C ALA A 493 14.49 -32.71 25.04
N ILE A 494 15.12 -33.12 23.93
CA ILE A 494 15.71 -32.20 22.95
C ILE A 494 14.64 -31.26 22.37
N ASN A 495 13.46 -31.78 22.03
CA ASN A 495 12.33 -30.98 21.53
C ASN A 495 11.77 -30.01 22.58
N ALA A 496 11.83 -30.37 23.89
CA ALA A 496 11.45 -29.45 24.96
C ALA A 496 12.42 -28.27 25.03
N VAL A 497 13.74 -28.53 25.05
CA VAL A 497 14.77 -27.49 25.02
C VAL A 497 14.59 -26.52 23.84
N ARG A 498 14.30 -27.04 22.64
CA ARG A 498 14.07 -26.21 21.47
C ARG A 498 12.83 -25.30 21.64
N ARG A 499 11.74 -25.79 22.22
CA ARG A 499 10.53 -24.99 22.49
C ARG A 499 10.78 -23.93 23.55
N ASP A 500 11.46 -24.29 24.61
CA ASP A 500 11.78 -23.37 25.70
C ASP A 500 12.74 -22.27 25.22
N LEU A 501 13.74 -22.62 24.40
CA LEU A 501 14.62 -21.66 23.75
C LEU A 501 13.85 -20.70 22.82
N ALA A 502 12.89 -21.21 22.07
CA ALA A 502 12.02 -20.38 21.23
C ALA A 502 11.19 -19.38 22.06
N GLN A 503 10.63 -19.84 23.18
CA GLN A 503 9.90 -18.98 24.12
C GLN A 503 10.79 -17.89 24.71
N MET A 504 12.00 -18.23 25.13
CA MET A 504 12.97 -17.26 25.66
C MET A 504 13.36 -16.22 24.61
N LEU A 505 13.50 -16.62 23.34
CA LEU A 505 13.73 -15.70 22.22
C LEU A 505 12.55 -14.77 21.98
N ASP A 506 11.30 -15.25 22.12
CA ASP A 506 10.09 -14.42 22.01
C ASP A 506 10.04 -13.34 23.10
N GLU A 507 10.54 -13.64 24.31
CA GLU A 507 10.62 -12.70 25.44
C GLU A 507 11.77 -11.68 25.28
N THR A 508 12.72 -11.96 24.40
CA THR A 508 13.88 -11.09 24.15
C THR A 508 13.54 -10.00 23.15
N LYS A 509 13.84 -8.74 23.49
CA LYS A 509 13.63 -7.63 22.56
C LYS A 509 14.59 -7.72 21.37
N CYS A 510 14.07 -7.44 20.16
CA CYS A 510 14.90 -7.30 18.98
C CYS A 510 15.85 -6.10 19.13
N ASN A 511 17.15 -6.35 19.18
CA ASN A 511 18.18 -5.32 19.38
C ASN A 511 18.44 -4.48 18.11
N LYS A 512 18.04 -4.97 16.94
CA LYS A 512 18.26 -4.32 15.63
C LYS A 512 17.07 -3.48 15.15
N ARG A 513 15.99 -3.42 15.95
CA ARG A 513 14.84 -2.58 15.61
C ARG A 513 15.11 -1.15 16.08
N ASP A 514 15.38 -0.26 15.14
CA ASP A 514 15.52 1.17 15.42
C ASP A 514 14.14 1.79 15.69
N LEU A 515 13.92 2.25 16.91
CA LEU A 515 12.79 3.10 17.25
C LEU A 515 13.08 4.49 16.70
N LEU A 516 12.44 4.83 15.59
CA LEU A 516 12.49 6.16 15.00
C LEU A 516 11.64 7.10 15.87
N LEU A 517 12.26 7.74 16.84
CA LEU A 517 11.59 8.78 17.62
C LEU A 517 11.78 10.14 16.95
N ARG A 518 10.75 10.97 17.03
CA ARG A 518 10.81 12.34 16.55
C ARG A 518 11.85 13.12 17.35
N LYS A 519 12.83 13.69 16.67
CA LYS A 519 13.74 14.64 17.26
C LYS A 519 13.02 15.99 17.40
N ILE A 520 12.90 16.45 18.63
CA ILE A 520 12.43 17.82 18.91
C ILE A 520 13.65 18.72 18.73
N GLU A 521 13.87 19.17 17.50
CA GLU A 521 14.90 20.15 17.19
C GLU A 521 14.26 21.52 17.05
N ASN A 522 14.92 22.57 17.57
CA ASN A 522 14.62 23.94 17.17
C ASN A 522 15.02 24.08 15.69
N ARG A 523 14.08 23.87 14.80
CA ARG A 523 14.29 24.02 13.37
C ARG A 523 14.23 25.49 13.01
N PRO A 524 15.08 25.98 12.08
CA PRO A 524 14.97 27.33 11.56
C PRO A 524 13.60 27.53 10.93
N ALA A 525 13.08 28.75 11.01
CA ALA A 525 11.84 29.13 10.34
C ALA A 525 11.95 28.82 8.85
N VAL A 526 11.00 28.06 8.34
CA VAL A 526 10.92 27.71 6.91
C VAL A 526 10.06 28.75 6.22
N GLY A 527 10.57 29.36 5.14
CA GLY A 527 9.79 30.27 4.31
C GLY A 527 8.63 29.56 3.60
N ALA A 528 7.50 30.21 3.49
CA ALA A 528 6.40 29.71 2.66
C ALA A 528 6.84 29.61 1.20
N THR A 529 6.34 28.58 0.51
CA THR A 529 6.59 28.41 -0.93
C THR A 529 5.95 29.53 -1.76
N GLN A 530 4.90 30.16 -1.23
CA GLN A 530 4.12 31.23 -1.86
C GLN A 530 3.64 32.24 -0.81
N LYS A 531 3.54 33.52 -1.19
CA LYS A 531 2.96 34.57 -0.34
C LYS A 531 1.44 34.49 -0.24
N GLU A 532 0.81 34.00 -1.29
CA GLU A 532 -0.64 33.79 -1.38
C GLU A 532 -0.92 32.29 -1.34
N ILE A 533 -1.64 31.85 -0.32
CA ILE A 533 -2.03 30.45 -0.11
C ILE A 533 -3.49 30.31 -0.51
N SER A 534 -3.74 29.57 -1.59
CA SER A 534 -5.11 29.34 -2.07
C SER A 534 -5.82 28.24 -1.29
N TYR A 535 -7.15 28.11 -1.46
CA TYR A 535 -7.98 27.05 -0.89
C TYR A 535 -7.45 25.62 -1.19
N LYS A 536 -6.62 25.46 -2.24
CA LYS A 536 -5.97 24.18 -2.60
C LYS A 536 -4.97 23.68 -1.57
N SER A 537 -4.54 24.54 -0.65
CA SER A 537 -3.68 24.17 0.49
C SER A 537 -4.47 23.61 1.67
N ASN A 538 -5.80 23.56 1.56
CA ASN A 538 -6.70 22.94 2.52
C ASN A 538 -6.55 23.47 3.96
N VAL A 539 -6.37 24.78 4.13
CA VAL A 539 -6.28 25.43 5.45
C VAL A 539 -7.67 25.51 6.07
N SER A 540 -7.97 24.64 7.03
CA SER A 540 -9.30 24.45 7.61
C SER A 540 -9.37 24.73 9.11
N ASN A 541 -8.26 25.18 9.73
CA ASN A 541 -8.17 25.52 11.15
C ASN A 541 -7.08 26.54 11.43
N LYS A 542 -7.16 27.17 12.60
CA LYS A 542 -6.25 28.24 13.03
C LYS A 542 -4.81 27.78 13.24
N LEU A 543 -4.58 26.52 13.62
CA LEU A 543 -3.22 26.01 13.80
C LEU A 543 -2.49 25.86 12.47
N SER A 544 -3.15 25.30 11.45
CA SER A 544 -2.59 25.22 10.08
C SER A 544 -2.35 26.61 9.51
N GLU A 545 -3.29 27.56 9.69
CA GLU A 545 -3.15 28.95 9.27
C GLU A 545 -1.93 29.59 9.91
N SER A 546 -1.71 29.37 11.23
CA SER A 546 -0.57 29.93 11.97
C SER A 546 0.79 29.45 11.43
N ILE A 547 0.86 28.23 10.89
CA ILE A 547 2.07 27.68 10.27
C ILE A 547 2.40 28.46 8.99
N TYR A 548 1.44 28.65 8.10
CA TYR A 548 1.65 29.42 6.87
C TYR A 548 1.98 30.90 7.16
N LYS A 549 1.30 31.52 8.13
CA LYS A 549 1.65 32.89 8.58
C LYS A 549 3.08 32.97 9.11
N SER A 550 3.48 32.02 9.94
CA SER A 550 4.85 31.97 10.49
C SER A 550 5.90 31.75 9.40
N ALA A 551 5.53 31.10 8.30
CA ALA A 551 6.38 30.90 7.13
C ALA A 551 6.41 32.11 6.18
N GLY A 552 5.64 33.18 6.45
CA GLY A 552 5.64 34.42 5.66
C GLY A 552 4.53 34.53 4.63
N ALA A 553 3.47 33.70 4.70
CA ALA A 553 2.29 33.88 3.87
C ALA A 553 1.54 35.16 4.26
N GLU A 554 1.19 35.97 3.26
CA GLU A 554 0.51 37.26 3.42
C GLU A 554 -1.01 37.15 3.31
N GLN A 555 -1.47 36.25 2.42
CA GLN A 555 -2.89 35.96 2.20
C GLN A 555 -3.12 34.46 2.25
N ILE A 556 -4.17 34.04 2.95
CA ILE A 556 -4.52 32.64 3.13
C ILE A 556 -6.02 32.48 2.91
N GLU A 557 -6.39 31.74 1.85
CA GLU A 557 -7.78 31.34 1.62
C GLU A 557 -8.12 30.11 2.49
N GLU A 558 -9.34 30.10 3.01
CA GLU A 558 -9.87 28.94 3.71
C GLU A 558 -10.06 27.74 2.75
N ALA A 559 -9.98 26.53 3.30
CA ALA A 559 -10.27 25.30 2.57
C ALA A 559 -11.64 25.37 1.85
N TYR A 560 -11.74 24.73 0.70
CA TYR A 560 -12.97 24.70 -0.09
C TYR A 560 -14.18 24.20 0.72
N GLU A 561 -13.98 23.26 1.61
CA GLU A 561 -14.99 22.69 2.52
C GLU A 561 -15.60 23.72 3.49
N LEU A 562 -14.96 24.85 3.70
CA LEU A 562 -15.47 25.95 4.53
C LEU A 562 -16.05 27.08 3.67
N SER A 563 -15.34 27.47 2.62
CA SER A 563 -15.68 28.65 1.81
C SER A 563 -16.63 28.37 0.66
N HIS A 564 -16.62 27.14 0.10
CA HIS A 564 -17.31 26.76 -1.13
C HIS A 564 -17.12 27.80 -2.24
N ALA A 565 -15.87 28.27 -2.43
CA ALA A 565 -15.52 29.36 -3.31
C ALA A 565 -16.18 29.23 -4.69
N PRO A 566 -16.88 30.27 -5.21
CA PRO A 566 -17.50 30.23 -6.52
C PRO A 566 -16.45 30.09 -7.62
N ALA A 567 -16.78 29.38 -8.69
CA ALA A 567 -15.89 29.08 -9.82
C ALA A 567 -14.58 28.35 -9.46
N ALA A 568 -14.55 27.66 -8.32
CA ALA A 568 -13.40 26.86 -7.91
C ALA A 568 -13.10 25.74 -8.93
N GLU A 569 -11.84 25.46 -9.14
CA GLU A 569 -11.42 24.22 -9.80
C GLU A 569 -11.78 23.03 -8.90
N LEU A 570 -12.82 22.29 -9.25
CA LEU A 570 -13.28 21.13 -8.50
C LEU A 570 -12.34 19.92 -8.64
N MET A 571 -11.55 19.93 -9.73
CA MET A 571 -10.56 18.89 -10.01
C MET A 571 -9.50 19.47 -10.96
N ARG A 572 -8.22 19.17 -10.68
CA ARG A 572 -7.10 19.38 -11.61
C ARG A 572 -6.40 18.05 -11.83
N THR A 573 -6.02 17.76 -13.06
CA THR A 573 -5.47 16.46 -13.42
C THR A 573 -4.47 16.52 -14.58
N LYS A 574 -3.46 15.65 -14.51
CA LYS A 574 -2.54 15.38 -15.63
C LYS A 574 -3.22 14.59 -16.74
N TYR A 575 -4.27 13.84 -16.42
CA TYR A 575 -5.11 13.16 -17.39
C TYR A 575 -5.87 14.16 -18.26
N CYS A 576 -6.04 13.85 -19.55
CA CYS A 576 -6.73 14.72 -20.49
C CYS A 576 -7.70 13.92 -21.36
N ILE A 577 -8.99 14.18 -21.23
CA ILE A 577 -10.04 13.52 -22.02
C ILE A 577 -9.83 13.71 -23.54
N ARG A 578 -9.43 14.91 -23.98
CA ARG A 578 -9.13 15.14 -25.40
C ARG A 578 -8.06 14.20 -25.94
N TYR A 579 -6.98 14.03 -25.19
CA TYR A 579 -5.91 13.12 -25.59
C TYR A 579 -6.38 11.67 -25.64
N GLU A 580 -7.11 11.23 -24.63
CA GLU A 580 -7.59 9.84 -24.54
C GLU A 580 -8.58 9.48 -25.67
N LEU A 581 -9.37 10.46 -26.12
CA LEU A 581 -10.35 10.28 -27.19
C LEU A 581 -9.82 10.60 -28.60
N GLY A 582 -8.51 10.84 -28.77
CA GLY A 582 -7.94 11.18 -30.07
C GLY A 582 -8.25 12.60 -30.55
N MET A 583 -8.68 13.50 -29.65
CA MET A 583 -9.12 14.87 -29.95
C MET A 583 -8.07 15.94 -29.59
N CYS A 584 -6.84 15.55 -29.27
CA CYS A 584 -5.82 16.50 -28.83
C CYS A 584 -5.23 17.28 -30.04
N PRO A 585 -5.33 18.63 -30.06
CA PRO A 585 -4.78 19.42 -31.15
C PRO A 585 -3.25 19.47 -31.18
N ILE A 586 -2.60 19.30 -30.03
CA ILE A 586 -1.14 19.38 -29.92
C ILE A 586 -0.47 18.05 -30.30
N HIS A 587 -0.83 16.96 -29.64
CA HIS A 587 -0.14 15.67 -29.81
C HIS A 587 -0.72 14.82 -30.96
N GLN A 588 -1.97 15.03 -31.34
CA GLN A 588 -2.69 14.20 -32.33
C GLN A 588 -3.13 14.99 -33.56
N LYS A 589 -2.81 16.30 -33.60
CA LYS A 589 -3.18 17.21 -34.70
C LYS A 589 -4.69 17.21 -35.03
N ALA A 590 -5.53 16.92 -34.03
CA ALA A 590 -6.97 16.93 -34.17
C ALA A 590 -7.50 18.39 -34.30
N PRO A 591 -8.62 18.62 -35.00
CA PRO A 591 -9.30 19.92 -35.00
C PRO A 591 -9.65 20.35 -33.56
N ASN A 592 -9.60 21.65 -33.28
CA ASN A 592 -10.04 22.16 -31.99
C ASN A 592 -11.53 21.90 -31.78
N SER A 593 -11.88 21.12 -30.78
CA SER A 593 -13.25 20.71 -30.46
C SER A 593 -14.07 21.80 -29.75
N GLY A 594 -13.49 23.00 -29.51
CA GLY A 594 -14.14 24.03 -28.71
C GLY A 594 -14.34 23.66 -27.24
N PRO A 595 -15.20 24.37 -26.50
CA PRO A 595 -15.56 24.04 -25.12
C PRO A 595 -16.23 22.67 -25.02
N LEU A 596 -15.84 21.88 -24.01
CA LEU A 596 -16.41 20.56 -23.74
C LEU A 596 -16.97 20.51 -22.32
N PHE A 597 -17.99 19.69 -22.12
CA PHE A 597 -18.69 19.55 -20.85
C PHE A 597 -18.94 18.09 -20.53
N LEU A 598 -18.86 17.76 -19.22
CA LEU A 598 -19.30 16.47 -18.69
C LEU A 598 -20.68 16.60 -18.06
N LEU A 599 -21.57 15.68 -18.39
CA LEU A 599 -22.92 15.60 -17.82
C LEU A 599 -23.08 14.28 -17.04
N ASN A 600 -23.60 14.39 -15.83
CA ASN A 600 -23.97 13.24 -15.01
C ASN A 600 -25.13 13.61 -14.09
N ASN A 601 -26.23 12.84 -14.10
CA ASN A 601 -27.40 13.03 -13.24
C ASN A 601 -27.90 14.48 -13.16
N GLY A 602 -27.99 15.16 -14.31
CA GLY A 602 -28.45 16.54 -14.40
C GLY A 602 -27.42 17.61 -14.01
N GLN A 603 -26.26 17.22 -13.53
CA GLN A 603 -25.15 18.13 -13.25
C GLN A 603 -24.27 18.29 -14.49
N ARG A 604 -23.80 19.51 -14.72
CA ARG A 604 -22.94 19.87 -15.84
C ARG A 604 -21.64 20.48 -15.32
N PHE A 605 -20.50 19.97 -15.82
CA PHE A 605 -19.16 20.44 -15.48
C PHE A 605 -18.43 20.91 -16.73
N ALA A 606 -17.83 22.09 -16.68
CA ALA A 606 -17.02 22.61 -17.77
C ALA A 606 -15.60 22.04 -17.70
N LEU A 607 -15.05 21.70 -18.87
CA LEU A 607 -13.69 21.21 -19.03
C LEU A 607 -12.80 22.31 -19.58
N HIS A 608 -11.72 22.64 -18.85
CA HIS A 608 -10.71 23.57 -19.28
C HIS A 608 -9.40 22.82 -19.54
N PHE A 609 -8.70 23.17 -20.62
CA PHE A 609 -7.52 22.47 -21.09
C PHE A 609 -6.32 23.42 -21.12
N ASP A 610 -5.39 23.26 -20.17
CA ASP A 610 -4.08 23.89 -20.21
C ASP A 610 -3.15 23.05 -21.09
N CYS A 611 -3.17 23.33 -22.40
CA CYS A 611 -2.36 22.58 -23.36
C CYS A 611 -0.86 22.85 -23.24
N LYS A 612 -0.43 23.94 -22.59
CA LYS A 612 0.98 24.26 -22.33
C LYS A 612 1.57 23.30 -21.28
N ASN A 613 0.85 23.12 -20.17
CA ASN A 613 1.25 22.23 -19.08
C ASN A 613 0.70 20.82 -19.22
N CYS A 614 -0.10 20.58 -20.27
CA CYS A 614 -0.80 19.34 -20.50
C CYS A 614 -1.66 18.92 -19.28
N GLU A 615 -2.49 19.81 -18.78
CA GLU A 615 -3.40 19.58 -17.65
C GLU A 615 -4.85 19.87 -18.08
N MET A 616 -5.78 19.25 -17.36
CA MET A 616 -7.21 19.48 -17.52
C MET A 616 -7.81 19.83 -16.17
N THR A 617 -8.71 20.82 -16.13
CA THR A 617 -9.45 21.17 -14.93
C THR A 617 -10.95 21.07 -15.17
N LEU A 618 -11.69 20.78 -14.10
CA LEU A 618 -13.14 20.76 -14.05
C LEU A 618 -13.62 21.90 -13.15
N THR A 619 -14.62 22.65 -13.64
CA THR A 619 -15.37 23.63 -12.85
C THR A 619 -16.86 23.35 -12.99
N GLU A 620 -17.68 23.95 -12.14
CA GLU A 620 -19.12 24.03 -12.37
C GLU A 620 -19.39 24.80 -13.67
N ALA A 621 -20.42 24.38 -14.46
CA ALA A 621 -20.73 24.98 -15.76
C ALA A 621 -21.96 25.90 -15.68
#